data_c9c6a7b45b641a51da79c6414876668d
#
_entry.id   c9c6a7b45b641a51da79c6414876668d
#
_cell.length_a   1.000
_cell.length_b   1.000
_cell.length_c   1.000
_cell.angle_alpha   90.00
_cell.angle_beta   90.00
_cell.angle_gamma   90.00
#
_symmetry.space_group_name_H-M   'P 1'
#
loop_
_entity.id
_entity.type
_entity.pdbx_description
1 polymer ?
#
loop_
_entity_poly.entity_id
_entity_poly.type
_entity_poly.pdbx_seq_one_letter_code
_entity_poly.pdbx_strand_id
1 'polypeptide(L)'
;MKFWKYLGLRLLTWALTILIGVTFIFFIPRMFPSDPVENMIGQMQARSGQMDPVAMEEMRKSLRIQFGLEGSLWEQYTSFLWNGLLHFDFGPSLMSYPEPAGDIIARNLPFTVGLSMTTTVLAWIIGNLIGLLAGFRKNKRSSKILESIAICIYPIPYFIVALVLQIVFSYVLGRSEEHTSE
;
A
#
# COMPACT_ATOMS: atom_id res chain seq x y z
N MET A 1 20.89 -27.42 -19.37
CA MET A 1 19.68 -27.95 -18.70
C MET A 1 19.45 -27.42 -17.28
N LYS A 2 20.47 -27.09 -16.48
CA LYS A 2 20.30 -26.58 -15.10
C LYS A 2 19.66 -25.18 -15.02
N PHE A 3 19.99 -24.26 -15.96
CA PHE A 3 19.48 -22.88 -15.96
C PHE A 3 17.95 -22.80 -16.14
N TRP A 4 17.40 -23.48 -17.14
CA TRP A 4 15.96 -23.48 -17.39
C TRP A 4 15.15 -24.11 -16.25
N LYS A 5 15.70 -25.18 -15.63
CA LYS A 5 15.08 -25.77 -14.43
C LYS A 5 15.09 -24.79 -13.25
N TYR A 6 16.20 -24.09 -13.04
CA TYR A 6 16.30 -23.06 -12.01
C TYR A 6 15.30 -21.91 -12.26
N LEU A 7 15.24 -21.40 -13.50
CA LEU A 7 14.32 -20.33 -13.86
C LEU A 7 12.86 -20.75 -13.68
N GLY A 8 12.50 -21.96 -14.13
CA GLY A 8 11.15 -22.50 -13.95
C GLY A 8 10.75 -22.62 -12.48
N LEU A 9 11.64 -23.15 -11.63
CA LEU A 9 11.39 -23.21 -10.18
C LEU A 9 11.23 -21.83 -9.57
N ARG A 10 12.02 -20.86 -10.01
CA ARG A 10 11.95 -19.48 -9.51
C ARG A 10 10.62 -18.82 -9.88
N LEU A 11 10.22 -18.96 -11.14
CA LEU A 11 8.93 -18.45 -11.62
C LEU A 11 7.75 -19.10 -10.91
N LEU A 12 7.81 -20.42 -10.70
CA LEU A 12 6.79 -21.14 -9.94
C LEU A 12 6.69 -20.65 -8.50
N THR A 13 7.84 -20.45 -7.84
CA THR A 13 7.86 -19.91 -6.47
C THR A 13 7.24 -18.51 -6.42
N TRP A 14 7.53 -17.65 -7.38
CA TRP A 14 6.93 -16.31 -7.47
C TRP A 14 5.43 -16.38 -7.70
N ALA A 15 4.98 -17.21 -8.64
CA ALA A 15 3.57 -17.39 -8.91
C ALA A 15 2.80 -17.90 -7.67
N LEU A 16 3.36 -18.88 -6.97
CA LEU A 16 2.79 -19.38 -5.71
C LEU A 16 2.75 -18.31 -4.62
N THR A 17 3.82 -17.52 -4.47
CA THR A 17 3.85 -16.44 -3.48
C THR A 17 2.79 -15.39 -3.76
N ILE A 18 2.64 -14.98 -5.03
CA ILE A 18 1.60 -14.02 -5.45
C ILE A 18 0.21 -14.62 -5.19
N LEU A 19 -0.02 -15.88 -5.61
CA LEU A 19 -1.31 -16.54 -5.41
C LEU A 19 -1.69 -16.63 -3.93
N ILE A 20 -0.75 -17.03 -3.06
CA ILE A 20 -0.95 -17.07 -1.62
C ILE A 20 -1.28 -15.67 -1.08
N GLY A 21 -0.49 -14.65 -1.46
CA GLY A 21 -0.73 -13.27 -1.01
C GLY A 21 -2.11 -12.75 -1.43
N VAL A 22 -2.49 -12.96 -2.68
CA VAL A 22 -3.79 -12.56 -3.23
C VAL A 22 -4.93 -13.31 -2.54
N THR A 23 -4.73 -14.60 -2.23
CA THR A 23 -5.69 -15.40 -1.46
C THR A 23 -5.91 -14.80 -0.07
N PHE A 24 -4.86 -14.44 0.65
CA PHE A 24 -4.99 -13.77 1.95
C PHE A 24 -5.71 -12.42 1.85
N ILE A 25 -5.38 -11.61 0.86
CA ILE A 25 -6.05 -10.32 0.61
C ILE A 25 -7.56 -10.52 0.36
N PHE A 26 -7.94 -11.61 -0.31
CA PHE A 26 -9.35 -11.93 -0.55
C PHE A 26 -10.06 -12.40 0.72
N PHE A 27 -9.48 -13.33 1.48
CA PHE A 27 -10.15 -13.96 2.63
C PHE A 27 -10.13 -13.12 3.88
N ILE A 28 -9.02 -12.42 4.20
CA ILE A 28 -8.88 -11.67 5.46
C ILE A 28 -10.03 -10.68 5.67
N PRO A 29 -10.38 -9.78 4.72
CA PRO A 29 -11.49 -8.86 4.93
C PRO A 29 -12.84 -9.55 5.11
N ARG A 30 -13.04 -10.72 4.49
CA ARG A 30 -14.27 -11.49 4.58
C ARG A 30 -14.44 -12.27 5.89
N MET A 31 -13.37 -12.42 6.67
CA MET A 31 -13.42 -13.00 8.01
C MET A 31 -13.94 -12.00 9.06
N PHE A 32 -13.88 -10.70 8.76
CA PHE A 32 -14.43 -9.70 9.66
C PHE A 32 -15.95 -9.58 9.47
N PRO A 33 -16.73 -9.39 10.57
CA PRO A 33 -18.19 -9.31 10.51
C PRO A 33 -18.72 -8.00 9.91
N SER A 34 -17.87 -7.17 9.29
CA SER A 34 -18.26 -5.90 8.69
C SER A 34 -18.48 -6.06 7.19
N ASP A 35 -19.72 -5.81 6.74
CA ASP A 35 -20.05 -5.74 5.31
C ASP A 35 -19.67 -4.34 4.78
N PRO A 36 -18.73 -4.25 3.82
CA PRO A 36 -18.32 -2.96 3.28
C PRO A 36 -19.46 -2.21 2.58
N VAL A 37 -20.41 -2.91 1.99
CA VAL A 37 -21.59 -2.30 1.34
C VAL A 37 -22.51 -1.68 2.38
N GLU A 38 -22.77 -2.37 3.49
CA GLU A 38 -23.60 -1.82 4.58
C GLU A 38 -22.96 -0.58 5.22
N ASN A 39 -21.62 -0.61 5.40
CA ASN A 39 -20.89 0.55 5.91
C ASN A 39 -20.99 1.74 4.95
N MET A 40 -20.92 1.51 3.64
CA MET A 40 -21.04 2.56 2.62
C MET A 40 -22.48 3.13 2.59
N ILE A 41 -23.48 2.28 2.62
CA ILE A 41 -24.90 2.71 2.70
C ILE A 41 -25.13 3.53 3.96
N GLY A 42 -24.63 3.09 5.12
CA GLY A 42 -24.74 3.83 6.37
C GLY A 42 -24.09 5.23 6.30
N GLN A 43 -22.94 5.36 5.65
CA GLN A 43 -22.31 6.67 5.43
C GLN A 43 -23.11 7.55 4.46
N MET A 44 -23.71 6.99 3.42
CA MET A 44 -24.55 7.73 2.49
C MET A 44 -25.82 8.22 3.19
N GLN A 45 -26.47 7.38 4.01
CA GLN A 45 -27.63 7.78 4.82
C GLN A 45 -27.28 8.91 5.80
N ALA A 46 -26.15 8.84 6.45
CA ALA A 46 -25.72 9.89 7.37
C ALA A 46 -25.50 11.25 6.70
N ARG A 47 -25.17 11.25 5.39
CA ARG A 47 -24.95 12.47 4.61
C ARG A 47 -26.20 12.99 3.91
N SER A 48 -27.08 12.10 3.44
CA SER A 48 -28.22 12.45 2.56
C SER A 48 -29.58 12.46 3.28
N GLY A 49 -29.62 12.04 4.55
CA GLY A 49 -30.87 11.86 5.28
C GLY A 49 -31.59 10.55 4.94
N GLN A 50 -32.84 10.42 5.35
CA GLN A 50 -33.64 9.20 5.11
C GLN A 50 -33.90 9.01 3.61
N MET A 51 -33.39 7.90 3.06
CA MET A 51 -33.75 7.43 1.72
C MET A 51 -34.97 6.53 1.76
N ASP A 52 -35.70 6.47 0.64
CA ASP A 52 -36.78 5.51 0.46
C ASP A 52 -36.27 4.08 0.64
N PRO A 53 -36.91 3.24 1.45
CA PRO A 53 -36.52 1.86 1.67
C PRO A 53 -36.35 1.03 0.38
N VAL A 54 -37.15 1.28 -0.64
CA VAL A 54 -37.08 0.59 -1.93
C VAL A 54 -35.84 1.00 -2.70
N ALA A 55 -35.56 2.30 -2.80
CA ALA A 55 -34.35 2.82 -3.45
C ALA A 55 -33.08 2.35 -2.76
N MET A 56 -33.13 2.20 -1.42
CA MET A 56 -31.97 1.68 -0.64
C MET A 56 -31.69 0.22 -0.95
N GLU A 57 -32.72 -0.62 -1.10
CA GLU A 57 -32.53 -2.04 -1.44
C GLU A 57 -31.98 -2.22 -2.87
N GLU A 58 -32.47 -1.42 -3.82
CA GLU A 58 -31.92 -1.40 -5.18
C GLU A 58 -30.44 -0.96 -5.19
N MET A 59 -30.10 0.07 -4.42
CA MET A 59 -28.72 0.53 -4.27
C MET A 59 -27.84 -0.56 -3.64
N ARG A 60 -28.29 -1.22 -2.57
CA ARG A 60 -27.59 -2.34 -1.93
C ARG A 60 -27.27 -3.44 -2.93
N LYS A 61 -28.26 -3.85 -3.71
CA LYS A 61 -28.09 -4.88 -4.73
C LYS A 61 -27.10 -4.45 -5.80
N SER A 62 -27.22 -3.23 -6.30
CA SER A 62 -26.29 -2.67 -7.30
C SER A 62 -24.85 -2.64 -6.78
N LEU A 63 -24.64 -2.17 -5.55
CA LEU A 63 -23.31 -2.14 -4.93
C LEU A 63 -22.74 -3.55 -4.74
N ARG A 64 -23.54 -4.52 -4.29
CA ARG A 64 -23.08 -5.91 -4.16
C ARG A 64 -22.61 -6.51 -5.47
N ILE A 65 -23.32 -6.23 -6.56
CA ILE A 65 -22.90 -6.66 -7.90
C ILE A 65 -21.58 -6.00 -8.28
N GLN A 66 -21.45 -4.68 -8.12
CA GLN A 66 -20.27 -3.92 -8.50
C GLN A 66 -19.02 -4.30 -7.70
N PHE A 67 -19.19 -4.65 -6.43
CA PHE A 67 -18.09 -5.13 -5.58
C PHE A 67 -17.83 -6.64 -5.69
N GLY A 68 -18.56 -7.34 -6.57
CA GLY A 68 -18.40 -8.78 -6.77
C GLY A 68 -18.69 -9.60 -5.51
N LEU A 69 -19.67 -9.18 -4.72
CA LEU A 69 -20.07 -9.85 -3.48
C LEU A 69 -21.29 -10.77 -3.69
N GLU A 70 -21.73 -10.97 -4.91
CA GLU A 70 -22.80 -11.91 -5.24
C GLU A 70 -22.26 -13.31 -5.53
N GLY A 71 -23.12 -14.31 -5.30
CA GLY A 71 -22.79 -15.70 -5.52
C GLY A 71 -22.03 -16.36 -4.37
N SER A 72 -21.58 -17.59 -4.60
CA SER A 72 -20.81 -18.36 -3.63
C SER A 72 -19.40 -17.76 -3.43
N LEU A 73 -18.77 -18.01 -2.28
CA LEU A 73 -17.41 -17.56 -2.00
C LEU A 73 -16.40 -18.06 -3.05
N TRP A 74 -16.66 -19.20 -3.64
CA TRP A 74 -15.82 -19.75 -4.71
C TRP A 74 -15.96 -18.97 -6.02
N GLU A 75 -17.18 -18.60 -6.41
CA GLU A 75 -17.42 -17.75 -7.58
C GLU A 75 -16.80 -16.37 -7.41
N GLN A 76 -16.97 -15.76 -6.23
CA GLN A 76 -16.33 -14.49 -5.90
C GLN A 76 -14.80 -14.59 -5.96
N TYR A 77 -14.20 -15.66 -5.44
CA TYR A 77 -12.76 -15.86 -5.46
C TYR A 77 -12.21 -16.05 -6.87
N THR A 78 -12.85 -16.89 -7.68
CA THR A 78 -12.42 -17.12 -9.06
C THR A 78 -12.57 -15.87 -9.92
N SER A 79 -13.66 -15.12 -9.75
CA SER A 79 -13.88 -13.82 -10.42
C SER A 79 -12.83 -12.79 -9.99
N PHE A 80 -12.53 -12.72 -8.70
CA PHE A 80 -11.49 -11.83 -8.18
C PHE A 80 -10.10 -12.13 -8.75
N LEU A 81 -9.73 -13.42 -8.85
CA LEU A 81 -8.48 -13.83 -9.49
C LEU A 81 -8.46 -13.50 -10.98
N TRP A 82 -9.55 -13.78 -11.67
CA TRP A 82 -9.65 -13.56 -13.11
C TRP A 82 -9.58 -12.08 -13.46
N ASN A 83 -10.41 -11.27 -12.82
CA ASN A 83 -10.48 -9.85 -13.09
C ASN A 83 -9.23 -9.11 -12.57
N GLY A 84 -8.79 -9.40 -11.35
CA GLY A 84 -7.66 -8.73 -10.74
C GLY A 84 -6.30 -9.08 -11.35
N LEU A 85 -6.03 -10.37 -11.63
CA LEU A 85 -4.73 -10.81 -12.14
C LEU A 85 -4.61 -10.74 -13.67
N LEU A 86 -5.68 -11.00 -14.42
CA LEU A 86 -5.62 -11.06 -15.89
C LEU A 86 -6.08 -9.76 -16.55
N HIS A 87 -7.07 -9.08 -15.98
CA HIS A 87 -7.62 -7.85 -16.56
C HIS A 87 -7.19 -6.59 -15.82
N PHE A 88 -6.51 -6.71 -14.66
CA PHE A 88 -6.14 -5.60 -13.78
C PHE A 88 -7.36 -4.75 -13.37
N ASP A 89 -8.54 -5.37 -13.36
CA ASP A 89 -9.76 -4.74 -12.89
C ASP A 89 -9.94 -5.06 -11.40
N PHE A 90 -9.74 -4.05 -10.57
CA PHE A 90 -9.84 -4.14 -9.12
C PHE A 90 -11.21 -3.69 -8.59
N GLY A 91 -12.14 -3.40 -9.51
CA GLY A 91 -13.46 -2.87 -9.15
C GLY A 91 -13.43 -1.42 -8.65
N PRO A 92 -14.58 -0.93 -8.13
CA PRO A 92 -14.68 0.42 -7.58
C PRO A 92 -13.97 0.54 -6.22
N SER A 93 -13.46 1.74 -5.93
CA SER A 93 -12.84 2.04 -4.64
C SER A 93 -13.89 2.14 -3.52
N LEU A 94 -13.65 1.48 -2.39
CA LEU A 94 -14.49 1.61 -1.19
C LEU A 94 -14.41 3.00 -0.55
N MET A 95 -13.27 3.67 -0.68
CA MET A 95 -13.04 4.99 -0.05
C MET A 95 -13.44 6.15 -0.94
N SER A 96 -13.30 5.99 -2.26
CA SER A 96 -13.52 7.06 -3.25
C SER A 96 -14.57 6.65 -4.28
N TYR A 97 -15.60 5.91 -3.83
CA TYR A 97 -16.70 5.53 -4.73
C TYR A 97 -17.32 6.76 -5.42
N PRO A 98 -17.63 6.72 -6.73
CA PRO A 98 -17.60 5.55 -7.62
C PRO A 98 -16.31 5.36 -8.43
N GLU A 99 -15.21 6.01 -8.06
CA GLU A 99 -13.95 5.97 -8.82
C GLU A 99 -13.37 4.54 -8.85
N PRO A 100 -12.97 3.99 -10.03
CA PRO A 100 -12.30 2.70 -10.12
C PRO A 100 -10.98 2.68 -9.35
N ALA A 101 -10.71 1.62 -8.60
CA ALA A 101 -9.47 1.49 -7.84
C ALA A 101 -8.22 1.48 -8.77
N GLY A 102 -8.36 0.94 -9.99
CA GLY A 102 -7.30 0.96 -11.00
C GLY A 102 -6.86 2.36 -11.39
N ASP A 103 -7.80 3.30 -11.55
CA ASP A 103 -7.51 4.69 -11.92
C ASP A 103 -6.76 5.43 -10.81
N ILE A 104 -7.16 5.18 -9.55
CA ILE A 104 -6.47 5.73 -8.37
C ILE A 104 -5.02 5.21 -8.34
N ILE A 105 -4.83 3.91 -8.57
CA ILE A 105 -3.50 3.30 -8.62
C ILE A 105 -2.69 3.90 -9.76
N ALA A 106 -3.24 3.95 -10.97
CA ALA A 106 -2.54 4.47 -12.15
C ALA A 106 -2.10 5.93 -11.98
N ARG A 107 -2.92 6.74 -11.33
CA ARG A 107 -2.62 8.14 -11.03
C ARG A 107 -1.52 8.31 -9.98
N ASN A 108 -1.53 7.50 -8.93
CA ASN A 108 -0.62 7.65 -7.80
C ASN A 108 0.69 6.85 -7.94
N LEU A 109 0.68 5.75 -8.70
CA LEU A 109 1.83 4.87 -8.87
C LEU A 109 3.07 5.58 -9.42
N PRO A 110 2.99 6.46 -10.45
CA PRO A 110 4.17 7.16 -10.96
C PRO A 110 4.85 8.03 -9.89
N PHE A 111 4.08 8.71 -9.06
CA PHE A 111 4.61 9.54 -7.96
C PHE A 111 5.29 8.66 -6.89
N THR A 112 4.67 7.56 -6.50
CA THR A 112 5.22 6.62 -5.53
C THR A 112 6.51 5.98 -6.04
N VAL A 113 6.52 5.53 -7.29
CA VAL A 113 7.71 4.94 -7.93
C VAL A 113 8.81 5.99 -8.07
N GLY A 114 8.48 7.19 -8.56
CA GLY A 114 9.43 8.28 -8.72
C GLY A 114 10.09 8.67 -7.39
N LEU A 115 9.29 8.87 -6.34
CA LEU A 115 9.79 9.17 -5.01
C LEU A 115 10.67 8.04 -4.46
N SER A 116 10.19 6.80 -4.54
CA SER A 116 10.91 5.64 -4.02
C SER A 116 12.23 5.40 -4.76
N MET A 117 12.26 5.54 -6.09
CA MET A 117 13.49 5.42 -6.86
C MET A 117 14.49 6.52 -6.52
N THR A 118 14.02 7.77 -6.47
CA THR A 118 14.88 8.91 -6.15
C THR A 118 15.49 8.77 -4.76
N THR A 119 14.69 8.46 -3.76
CA THR A 119 15.17 8.27 -2.38
C THR A 119 16.11 7.06 -2.26
N THR A 120 15.84 5.97 -2.95
CA THR A 120 16.71 4.78 -2.97
C THR A 120 18.06 5.09 -3.60
N VAL A 121 18.09 5.78 -4.74
CA VAL A 121 19.34 6.18 -5.41
C VAL A 121 20.13 7.14 -4.53
N LEU A 122 19.49 8.13 -3.94
CA LEU A 122 20.14 9.06 -3.00
C LEU A 122 20.73 8.33 -1.79
N ALA A 123 19.94 7.46 -1.16
CA ALA A 123 20.39 6.66 -0.02
C ALA A 123 21.58 5.76 -0.40
N TRP A 124 21.55 5.15 -1.59
CA TRP A 124 22.62 4.33 -2.09
C TRP A 124 23.90 5.13 -2.31
N ILE A 125 23.82 6.29 -2.96
CA ILE A 125 24.98 7.17 -3.19
C ILE A 125 25.56 7.66 -1.86
N ILE A 126 24.74 8.23 -1.00
CA ILE A 126 25.16 8.79 0.30
C ILE A 126 25.74 7.67 1.18
N GLY A 127 25.07 6.53 1.27
CA GLY A 127 25.51 5.41 2.07
C GLY A 127 26.88 4.86 1.61
N ASN A 128 27.08 4.70 0.28
CA ASN A 128 28.35 4.28 -0.27
C ASN A 128 29.47 5.30 -0.04
N LEU A 129 29.19 6.59 -0.19
CA LEU A 129 30.18 7.65 0.09
C LEU A 129 30.60 7.66 1.55
N ILE A 130 29.65 7.59 2.47
CA ILE A 130 29.93 7.52 3.92
C ILE A 130 30.72 6.25 4.24
N GLY A 131 30.29 5.09 3.71
CA GLY A 131 30.95 3.82 3.92
C GLY A 131 32.39 3.81 3.38
N LEU A 132 32.59 4.40 2.20
CA LEU A 132 33.90 4.55 1.58
C LEU A 132 34.83 5.42 2.45
N LEU A 133 34.36 6.59 2.88
CA LEU A 133 35.12 7.50 3.74
C LEU A 133 35.46 6.86 5.10
N ALA A 134 34.51 6.13 5.69
CA ALA A 134 34.73 5.40 6.92
C ALA A 134 35.77 4.27 6.74
N GLY A 135 35.71 3.53 5.64
CA GLY A 135 36.63 2.44 5.32
C GLY A 135 38.04 2.92 5.09
N PHE A 136 38.24 3.99 4.31
CA PHE A 136 39.56 4.56 4.07
C PHE A 136 40.21 5.16 5.32
N ARG A 137 39.43 5.57 6.31
CA ARG A 137 39.89 6.21 7.54
C ARG A 137 39.71 5.35 8.78
N LYS A 138 39.78 4.04 8.63
CA LYS A 138 39.43 3.01 9.65
C LYS A 138 39.99 3.26 11.06
N ASN A 139 41.15 3.90 11.19
CA ASN A 139 41.83 4.16 12.47
C ASN A 139 41.61 5.58 13.01
N LYS A 140 40.84 6.44 12.34
CA LYS A 140 40.57 7.80 12.79
C LYS A 140 39.34 7.87 13.71
N ARG A 141 39.34 8.79 14.66
CA ARG A 141 38.22 9.05 15.56
C ARG A 141 36.91 9.29 14.81
N SER A 142 36.97 9.97 13.64
CA SER A 142 35.79 10.23 12.80
C SER A 142 35.10 8.96 12.32
N SER A 143 35.86 7.92 11.91
CA SER A 143 35.27 6.65 11.48
C SER A 143 34.62 5.91 12.64
N LYS A 144 35.23 5.92 13.82
CA LYS A 144 34.64 5.33 15.03
C LYS A 144 33.36 6.02 15.46
N ILE A 145 33.29 7.35 15.33
CA ILE A 145 32.07 8.12 15.62
C ILE A 145 30.96 7.76 14.64
N LEU A 146 31.25 7.72 13.33
CA LEU A 146 30.28 7.33 12.31
C LEU A 146 29.75 5.90 12.52
N GLU A 147 30.63 4.96 12.85
CA GLU A 147 30.26 3.59 13.17
C GLU A 147 29.36 3.52 14.40
N SER A 148 29.72 4.25 15.48
CA SER A 148 28.89 4.31 16.69
C SER A 148 27.51 4.90 16.43
N ILE A 149 27.42 5.98 15.64
CA ILE A 149 26.14 6.58 15.24
C ILE A 149 25.30 5.57 14.44
N ALA A 150 25.90 4.89 13.48
CA ALA A 150 25.22 3.89 12.65
C ALA A 150 24.67 2.74 13.52
N ILE A 151 25.47 2.22 14.48
CA ILE A 151 25.06 1.17 15.41
C ILE A 151 23.91 1.64 16.32
N CYS A 152 23.92 2.90 16.76
CA CYS A 152 22.85 3.46 17.59
C CYS A 152 21.55 3.68 16.81
N ILE A 153 21.63 4.07 15.53
CA ILE A 153 20.44 4.34 14.71
C ILE A 153 19.84 3.06 14.15
N TYR A 154 20.66 2.06 13.82
CA TYR A 154 20.22 0.81 13.18
C TYR A 154 19.06 0.09 13.88
N PRO A 155 19.01 -0.01 15.23
CA PRO A 155 17.89 -0.68 15.91
C PRO A 155 16.60 0.13 15.90
N ILE A 156 16.65 1.42 15.57
CA ILE A 156 15.46 2.29 15.60
C ILE A 156 14.63 2.01 14.35
N PRO A 157 13.34 1.57 14.50
CA PRO A 157 12.47 1.40 13.36
C PRO A 157 12.35 2.70 12.56
N TYR A 158 12.54 2.63 11.26
CA TYR A 158 12.57 3.80 10.36
C TYR A 158 11.31 4.67 10.45
N PHE A 159 10.14 4.08 10.74
CA PHE A 159 8.90 4.85 10.89
C PHE A 159 8.93 5.79 12.10
N ILE A 160 9.63 5.41 13.20
CA ILE A 160 9.80 6.28 14.36
C ILE A 160 10.68 7.49 13.98
N VAL A 161 11.76 7.23 13.24
CA VAL A 161 12.63 8.31 12.74
C VAL A 161 11.83 9.24 11.81
N ALA A 162 10.99 8.68 10.93
CA ALA A 162 10.14 9.48 10.04
C ALA A 162 9.13 10.33 10.81
N LEU A 163 8.47 9.79 11.85
CA LEU A 163 7.55 10.55 12.72
C LEU A 163 8.26 11.69 13.47
N VAL A 164 9.44 11.42 14.04
CA VAL A 164 10.24 12.46 14.71
C VAL A 164 10.63 13.57 13.75
N LEU A 165 11.09 13.20 12.54
CA LEU A 165 11.42 14.19 11.50
C LEU A 165 10.18 14.99 11.08
N GLN A 166 9.03 14.34 10.88
CA GLN A 166 7.78 15.02 10.55
C GLN A 166 7.41 16.05 11.63
N ILE A 167 7.46 15.67 12.91
CA ILE A 167 7.19 16.58 14.03
C ILE A 167 8.18 17.75 14.02
N VAL A 168 9.48 17.48 13.90
CA VAL A 168 10.51 18.52 13.87
C VAL A 168 10.30 19.47 12.70
N PHE A 169 10.06 18.96 11.50
CA PHE A 169 9.85 19.80 10.32
C PHE A 169 8.54 20.58 10.38
N SER A 170 7.45 19.98 10.91
CA SER A 170 6.16 20.68 11.06
C SER A 170 6.19 21.76 12.13
N TYR A 171 6.73 21.46 13.30
CA TYR A 171 6.70 22.38 14.43
C TYR A 171 7.86 23.37 14.49
N VAL A 172 9.10 22.91 14.24
CA VAL A 172 10.30 23.76 14.39
C VAL A 172 10.51 24.65 13.17
N LEU A 173 10.16 24.18 11.96
CA LEU A 173 10.34 24.94 10.72
C LEU A 173 9.06 25.70 10.28
N GLY A 174 8.00 25.68 11.09
CA GLY A 174 6.79 26.47 10.85
C GLY A 174 6.03 26.12 9.57
N ARG A 175 6.28 24.96 8.98
CA ARG A 175 5.52 24.41 7.86
C ARG A 175 4.38 23.53 8.39
N SER A 176 3.53 24.09 9.25
CA SER A 176 2.24 23.46 9.53
C SER A 176 1.36 23.58 8.31
N GLU A 177 0.68 22.48 8.00
CA GLU A 177 -0.36 22.41 6.97
C GLU A 177 -1.52 23.35 7.33
N GLU A 178 -1.42 24.62 6.99
CA GLU A 178 -2.53 25.57 7.02
C GLU A 178 -3.36 25.57 5.74
N HIS A 179 -3.39 24.47 4.99
CA HIS A 179 -4.19 24.36 3.78
C HIS A 179 -5.07 23.10 3.70
N THR A 180 -5.87 22.88 4.77
CA THR A 180 -7.02 21.95 4.66
C THR A 180 -8.21 22.46 5.48
N SER A 181 -8.56 23.72 5.27
CA SER A 181 -9.85 24.27 5.74
C SER A 181 -10.27 25.44 4.85
N GLU A 182 -10.71 25.12 3.62
CA GLU A 182 -11.74 25.87 2.87
C GLU A 182 -12.52 24.87 2.01
#